data_e0170f8d9c3bf793a8bb39c8f4020845
#
_entry.id   e0170f8d9c3bf793a8bb39c8f4020845
#
_cell.length_a   1.000
_cell.length_b   1.000
_cell.length_c   1.000
_cell.angle_alpha   90.00
_cell.angle_beta   90.00
_cell.angle_gamma   90.00
#
_symmetry.space_group_name_H-M   'P 1'
#
loop_
_entity.id
_entity.type
_entity.pdbx_description
1 polymer ?
#
loop_
_entity_poly.entity_id
_entity_poly.type
_entity_poly.pdbx_seq_one_letter_code
_entity_poly.pdbx_strand_id
1 'polypeptide(L)'
;MVSCIEKCNGFIGLFQNKLFRGYIELEIQLREFDRCRTLYQKFLEFGQENCTTWLKFAELETLLGDVDRARSIYELAIQQPKLDMPEILWKAYIDFEIEQEQHENVRRLHERLLERTQNVKVWMSFAKFELAVAGSQHEDADLAVAAARAVYQRANRSLRSAGQSGAADLTTNKEERSMLLEAWQAFEMQYGDDKSRAAVINMMPKRVLQRRRIQTEDGSDAGWEEYFNYIFPEDEASKPNLKLLAMAKAWKKGKDVITGETGTSQSDSAPPQVAQVEADQAEVGQVDGDQANARQTEVDDQDDRDDSSESTSSDSDED
;
A
#
# COMPACT_ATOMS: atom_id res chain seq x y z
N MET A 1 20.72 20.79 29.20
CA MET A 1 20.20 19.98 30.34
C MET A 1 19.00 19.14 29.96
N VAL A 2 18.04 19.62 29.16
CA VAL A 2 16.85 18.86 28.74
C VAL A 2 17.21 17.54 28.00
N SER A 3 18.17 17.58 27.09
CA SER A 3 18.60 16.40 26.31
C SER A 3 19.23 15.26 27.14
N CYS A 4 19.79 15.54 28.30
CA CYS A 4 20.32 14.52 29.22
C CYS A 4 19.22 13.81 30.00
N ILE A 5 18.16 14.56 30.38
CA ILE A 5 17.03 14.02 31.13
C ILE A 5 16.20 13.07 30.25
N GLU A 6 16.00 13.42 28.96
CA GLU A 6 15.33 12.56 27.99
C GLU A 6 16.10 11.23 27.74
N LYS A 7 17.42 11.28 27.63
CA LYS A 7 18.27 10.08 27.51
C LYS A 7 18.25 9.20 28.76
N CYS A 8 18.20 9.80 29.96
CA CYS A 8 18.09 9.05 31.20
C CYS A 8 16.71 8.38 31.34
N ASN A 9 15.63 9.07 30.99
CA ASN A 9 14.28 8.49 31.02
C ASN A 9 14.14 7.32 30.05
N GLY A 10 14.72 7.41 28.83
CA GLY A 10 14.72 6.30 27.88
C GLY A 10 15.49 5.06 28.41
N PHE A 11 16.59 5.26 29.11
CA PHE A 11 17.36 4.14 29.67
C PHE A 11 16.65 3.47 30.87
N ILE A 12 16.04 4.25 31.74
CA ILE A 12 15.22 3.77 32.86
C ILE A 12 14.00 3.00 32.33
N GLY A 13 13.29 3.54 31.32
CA GLY A 13 12.15 2.87 30.70
C GLY A 13 12.52 1.54 30.04
N LEU A 14 13.68 1.45 29.38
CA LEU A 14 14.14 0.21 28.76
C LEU A 14 14.41 -0.89 29.81
N PHE A 15 14.99 -0.51 30.95
CA PHE A 15 15.25 -1.44 32.04
C PHE A 15 13.97 -1.92 32.71
N GLN A 16 13.00 -1.01 32.93
CA GLN A 16 11.69 -1.33 33.46
C GLN A 16 10.92 -2.27 32.52
N ASN A 17 10.94 -2.04 31.21
CA ASN A 17 10.30 -2.91 30.22
C ASN A 17 10.83 -4.34 30.28
N LYS A 18 12.14 -4.53 30.42
CA LYS A 18 12.75 -5.85 30.58
C LYS A 18 12.34 -6.52 31.89
N LEU A 19 12.29 -5.77 32.97
CA LEU A 19 11.91 -6.28 34.28
C LEU A 19 10.45 -6.77 34.29
N PHE A 20 9.51 -5.94 33.78
CA PHE A 20 8.10 -6.33 33.67
C PHE A 20 7.91 -7.58 32.81
N ARG A 21 8.56 -7.64 31.64
CA ARG A 21 8.49 -8.82 30.75
C ARG A 21 8.99 -10.08 31.45
N GLY A 22 10.16 -10.02 32.09
CA GLY A 22 10.70 -11.18 32.81
C GLY A 22 9.84 -11.63 33.97
N TYR A 23 9.20 -10.68 34.70
CA TYR A 23 8.31 -11.02 35.80
C TYR A 23 6.99 -11.61 35.29
N ILE A 24 6.39 -11.05 34.26
CA ILE A 24 5.20 -11.62 33.63
C ILE A 24 5.46 -13.04 33.11
N GLU A 25 6.60 -13.27 32.46
CA GLU A 25 6.98 -14.59 31.95
C GLU A 25 7.12 -15.63 33.10
N LEU A 26 7.71 -15.24 34.22
CA LEU A 26 7.78 -16.07 35.40
C LEU A 26 6.38 -16.43 35.94
N GLU A 27 5.48 -15.44 36.09
CA GLU A 27 4.13 -15.67 36.61
C GLU A 27 3.29 -16.53 35.62
N ILE A 28 3.52 -16.43 34.31
CA ILE A 28 2.91 -17.32 33.30
C ILE A 28 3.38 -18.77 33.53
N GLN A 29 4.69 -18.99 33.77
CA GLN A 29 5.24 -20.31 34.06
C GLN A 29 4.65 -20.90 35.36
N LEU A 30 4.40 -20.06 36.35
CA LEU A 30 3.77 -20.42 37.61
C LEU A 30 2.23 -20.59 37.50
N ARG A 31 1.64 -20.28 36.33
CA ARG A 31 0.21 -20.27 36.04
C ARG A 31 -0.61 -19.32 36.93
N GLU A 32 0.04 -18.26 37.44
CA GLU A 32 -0.60 -17.23 38.28
C GLU A 32 -1.18 -16.10 37.40
N PHE A 33 -2.24 -16.42 36.66
CA PHE A 33 -2.77 -15.51 35.61
C PHE A 33 -3.35 -14.20 36.17
N ASP A 34 -3.91 -14.18 37.36
CA ASP A 34 -4.40 -12.95 37.98
C ASP A 34 -3.26 -11.98 38.31
N ARG A 35 -2.10 -12.51 38.67
CA ARG A 35 -0.90 -11.69 38.85
C ARG A 35 -0.36 -11.18 37.52
N CYS A 36 -0.40 -11.99 36.46
CA CYS A 36 -0.03 -11.55 35.12
C CYS A 36 -0.90 -10.37 34.70
N ARG A 37 -2.23 -10.45 34.90
CA ARG A 37 -3.17 -9.37 34.61
C ARG A 37 -2.81 -8.07 35.35
N THR A 38 -2.55 -8.18 36.64
CA THR A 38 -2.14 -7.03 37.46
C THR A 38 -0.81 -6.43 36.99
N LEU A 39 0.13 -7.27 36.58
CA LEU A 39 1.42 -6.83 36.05
C LEU A 39 1.29 -6.14 34.71
N TYR A 40 0.47 -6.67 33.77
CA TYR A 40 0.19 -6.02 32.50
C TYR A 40 -0.47 -4.65 32.69
N GLN A 41 -1.46 -4.54 33.60
CA GLN A 41 -2.09 -3.26 33.92
C GLN A 41 -1.07 -2.23 34.40
N LYS A 42 -0.23 -2.61 35.39
CA LYS A 42 0.87 -1.73 35.84
C LYS A 42 1.87 -1.40 34.76
N PHE A 43 2.20 -2.36 33.88
CA PHE A 43 3.12 -2.14 32.79
C PHE A 43 2.57 -1.13 31.81
N LEU A 44 1.27 -1.18 31.50
CA LEU A 44 0.58 -0.22 30.65
C LEU A 44 0.44 1.17 31.28
N GLU A 45 0.36 1.28 32.63
CA GLU A 45 0.40 2.57 33.31
C GLU A 45 1.71 3.33 33.04
N PHE A 46 2.83 2.60 32.89
CA PHE A 46 4.14 3.20 32.56
C PHE A 46 4.34 3.50 31.10
N GLY A 47 3.74 2.72 30.19
CA GLY A 47 3.97 2.83 28.77
C GLY A 47 2.75 2.45 27.96
N GLN A 48 1.73 3.30 27.96
CA GLN A 48 0.49 3.12 27.20
C GLN A 48 0.71 3.13 25.67
N GLU A 49 1.81 3.72 25.22
CA GLU A 49 2.18 3.81 23.81
C GLU A 49 2.78 2.52 23.24
N ASN A 50 3.17 1.56 24.10
CA ASN A 50 3.86 0.35 23.70
C ASN A 50 2.87 -0.72 23.16
N CYS A 51 2.73 -0.77 21.83
CA CYS A 51 1.86 -1.73 21.15
C CYS A 51 2.17 -3.19 21.48
N THR A 52 3.47 -3.53 21.65
CA THR A 52 3.88 -4.91 21.97
C THR A 52 3.31 -5.37 23.32
N THR A 53 3.19 -4.46 24.30
CA THR A 53 2.61 -4.81 25.62
C THR A 53 1.12 -5.09 25.52
N TRP A 54 0.39 -4.26 24.77
CA TRP A 54 -1.04 -4.48 24.48
C TRP A 54 -1.29 -5.81 23.77
N LEU A 55 -0.48 -6.11 22.74
CA LEU A 55 -0.57 -7.37 22.00
C LEU A 55 -0.36 -8.58 22.88
N LYS A 56 0.70 -8.57 23.69
CA LYS A 56 1.01 -9.68 24.59
C LYS A 56 -0.05 -9.88 25.66
N PHE A 57 -0.69 -8.81 26.13
CA PHE A 57 -1.79 -8.89 27.06
C PHE A 57 -3.04 -9.50 26.41
N ALA A 58 -3.40 -9.05 25.21
CA ALA A 58 -4.52 -9.63 24.48
C ALA A 58 -4.27 -11.10 24.09
N GLU A 59 -3.06 -11.45 23.63
CA GLU A 59 -2.66 -12.83 23.35
C GLU A 59 -2.81 -13.73 24.60
N LEU A 60 -2.43 -13.25 25.78
CA LEU A 60 -2.61 -14.01 27.03
C LEU A 60 -4.08 -14.33 27.28
N GLU A 61 -4.98 -13.34 27.19
CA GLU A 61 -6.41 -13.55 27.42
C GLU A 61 -7.02 -14.46 26.34
N THR A 62 -6.56 -14.37 25.10
CA THR A 62 -6.98 -15.26 24.02
C THR A 62 -6.57 -16.72 24.32
N LEU A 63 -5.34 -16.95 24.78
CA LEU A 63 -4.86 -18.26 25.19
C LEU A 63 -5.62 -18.83 26.40
N LEU A 64 -6.12 -17.96 27.29
CA LEU A 64 -6.94 -18.36 28.42
C LEU A 64 -8.41 -18.62 28.02
N GLY A 65 -8.79 -18.33 26.79
CA GLY A 65 -10.15 -18.51 26.27
C GLY A 65 -11.11 -17.37 26.64
N ASP A 66 -10.61 -16.25 27.19
CA ASP A 66 -11.42 -15.07 27.52
C ASP A 66 -11.45 -14.09 26.34
N VAL A 67 -12.22 -14.46 25.31
CA VAL A 67 -12.35 -13.70 24.05
C VAL A 67 -12.88 -12.28 24.29
N ASP A 68 -13.84 -12.10 25.18
CA ASP A 68 -14.44 -10.79 25.43
C ASP A 68 -13.45 -9.83 26.11
N ARG A 69 -12.62 -10.36 27.00
CA ARG A 69 -11.56 -9.57 27.63
C ARG A 69 -10.46 -9.22 26.64
N ALA A 70 -10.03 -10.17 25.79
CA ALA A 70 -9.07 -9.90 24.73
C ALA A 70 -9.57 -8.80 23.79
N ARG A 71 -10.84 -8.86 23.37
CA ARG A 71 -11.48 -7.82 22.55
C ARG A 71 -11.49 -6.46 23.25
N SER A 72 -11.83 -6.44 24.54
CA SER A 72 -11.82 -5.19 25.31
C SER A 72 -10.44 -4.57 25.43
N ILE A 73 -9.38 -5.39 25.54
CA ILE A 73 -7.98 -4.93 25.56
C ILE A 73 -7.61 -4.31 24.21
N TYR A 74 -7.95 -4.97 23.08
CA TYR A 74 -7.69 -4.41 21.75
C TYR A 74 -8.43 -3.09 21.53
N GLU A 75 -9.71 -2.99 21.94
CA GLU A 75 -10.49 -1.75 21.84
C GLU A 75 -9.86 -0.60 22.65
N LEU A 76 -9.42 -0.86 23.87
CA LEU A 76 -8.72 0.13 24.69
C LEU A 76 -7.40 0.55 24.07
N ALA A 77 -6.66 -0.40 23.48
CA ALA A 77 -5.38 -0.14 22.86
C ALA A 77 -5.50 0.78 21.63
N ILE A 78 -6.45 0.54 20.74
CA ILE A 78 -6.63 1.39 19.54
C ILE A 78 -7.21 2.77 19.84
N GLN A 79 -7.77 2.99 21.05
CA GLN A 79 -8.24 4.30 21.50
C GLN A 79 -7.12 5.18 22.05
N GLN A 80 -5.93 4.62 22.30
CA GLN A 80 -4.79 5.41 22.79
C GLN A 80 -4.39 6.51 21.81
N PRO A 81 -4.11 7.74 22.28
CA PRO A 81 -3.80 8.88 21.41
C PRO A 81 -2.45 8.76 20.75
N LYS A 82 -1.51 8.06 21.36
CA LYS A 82 -0.16 7.82 20.86
C LYS A 82 0.19 6.35 20.97
N LEU A 83 0.61 5.77 19.87
CA LEU A 83 1.08 4.40 19.76
C LEU A 83 2.41 4.39 19.00
N ASP A 84 3.34 3.54 19.42
CA ASP A 84 4.64 3.39 18.77
C ASP A 84 4.54 2.71 17.40
N MET A 85 3.74 1.65 17.28
CA MET A 85 3.53 0.87 16.07
C MET A 85 2.04 0.51 15.88
N PRO A 86 1.17 1.50 15.56
CA PRO A 86 -0.27 1.28 15.46
C PRO A 86 -0.66 0.24 14.41
N GLU A 87 0.10 0.13 13.31
CA GLU A 87 -0.19 -0.81 12.22
C GLU A 87 -0.18 -2.26 12.67
N ILE A 88 0.76 -2.63 13.55
CA ILE A 88 0.89 -3.99 14.08
C ILE A 88 -0.33 -4.31 14.96
N LEU A 89 -0.74 -3.36 15.79
CA LEU A 89 -1.87 -3.51 16.69
C LEU A 89 -3.19 -3.67 15.91
N TRP A 90 -3.43 -2.82 14.92
CA TRP A 90 -4.62 -2.91 14.07
C TRP A 90 -4.67 -4.23 13.31
N LYS A 91 -3.54 -4.66 12.74
CA LYS A 91 -3.44 -5.93 12.05
C LYS A 91 -3.77 -7.09 12.99
N ALA A 92 -3.16 -7.13 14.17
CA ALA A 92 -3.39 -8.20 15.13
C ALA A 92 -4.84 -8.26 15.62
N TYR A 93 -5.49 -7.10 15.80
CA TYR A 93 -6.91 -7.06 16.17
C TYR A 93 -7.82 -7.58 15.04
N ILE A 94 -7.52 -7.21 13.80
CA ILE A 94 -8.24 -7.73 12.64
C ILE A 94 -8.07 -9.24 12.53
N ASP A 95 -6.82 -9.74 12.64
CA ASP A 95 -6.50 -11.17 12.58
C ASP A 95 -7.22 -11.94 13.70
N PHE A 96 -7.27 -11.38 14.93
CA PHE A 96 -8.02 -11.94 16.04
C PHE A 96 -9.53 -12.07 15.75
N GLU A 97 -10.19 -11.02 15.23
CA GLU A 97 -11.63 -11.10 14.90
C GLU A 97 -11.90 -12.03 13.72
N ILE A 98 -10.95 -12.22 12.79
CA ILE A 98 -11.01 -13.22 11.73
C ILE A 98 -10.98 -14.64 12.33
N GLU A 99 -10.07 -14.90 13.28
CA GLU A 99 -9.97 -16.18 13.98
C GLU A 99 -11.24 -16.51 14.80
N GLN A 100 -11.91 -15.46 15.30
CA GLN A 100 -13.19 -15.61 16.00
C GLN A 100 -14.40 -15.69 15.05
N GLU A 101 -14.20 -15.70 13.71
CA GLU A 101 -15.25 -15.72 12.68
C GLU A 101 -16.24 -14.55 12.77
N GLN A 102 -15.83 -13.42 13.37
CA GLN A 102 -16.66 -12.23 13.56
C GLN A 102 -16.56 -11.28 12.38
N HIS A 103 -17.05 -11.70 11.22
CA HIS A 103 -16.87 -11.00 9.93
C HIS A 103 -17.38 -9.55 9.95
N GLU A 104 -18.47 -9.28 10.68
CA GLU A 104 -19.02 -7.93 10.78
C GLU A 104 -18.11 -6.99 11.61
N ASN A 105 -17.47 -7.52 12.64
CA ASN A 105 -16.48 -6.76 13.40
C ASN A 105 -15.26 -6.44 12.55
N VAL A 106 -14.80 -7.39 11.73
CA VAL A 106 -13.67 -7.18 10.81
C VAL A 106 -13.99 -6.08 9.81
N ARG A 107 -15.20 -6.04 9.22
CA ARG A 107 -15.63 -4.96 8.33
C ARG A 107 -15.58 -3.61 9.02
N ARG A 108 -16.16 -3.52 10.24
CA ARG A 108 -16.14 -2.27 11.02
C ARG A 108 -14.72 -1.82 11.36
N LEU A 109 -13.82 -2.76 11.67
CA LEU A 109 -12.42 -2.44 11.97
C LEU A 109 -11.68 -1.90 10.74
N HIS A 110 -11.87 -2.51 9.56
CA HIS A 110 -11.31 -1.99 8.32
C HIS A 110 -11.83 -0.59 8.00
N GLU A 111 -13.11 -0.32 8.19
CA GLU A 111 -13.69 1.01 7.95
C GLU A 111 -13.11 2.06 8.92
N ARG A 112 -13.05 1.76 10.23
CA ARG A 112 -12.42 2.63 11.23
C ARG A 112 -10.94 2.89 10.93
N LEU A 113 -10.23 1.89 10.42
CA LEU A 113 -8.83 2.04 10.03
C LEU A 113 -8.70 2.92 8.78
N LEU A 114 -9.59 2.77 7.79
CA LEU A 114 -9.62 3.58 6.57
C LEU A 114 -10.01 5.05 6.82
N GLU A 115 -10.78 5.34 7.88
CA GLU A 115 -11.03 6.71 8.34
C GLU A 115 -9.77 7.40 8.87
N ARG A 116 -8.84 6.62 9.44
CA ARG A 116 -7.57 7.13 10.00
C ARG A 116 -6.44 7.17 8.97
N THR A 117 -6.40 6.20 8.07
CA THR A 117 -5.35 6.08 7.06
C THR A 117 -5.92 5.59 5.73
N GLN A 118 -5.55 6.24 4.64
CA GLN A 118 -5.96 5.85 3.28
C GLN A 118 -4.92 4.95 2.60
N ASN A 119 -4.12 4.22 3.38
CA ASN A 119 -3.05 3.37 2.86
C ASN A 119 -3.61 2.25 1.95
N VAL A 120 -3.04 2.13 0.77
CA VAL A 120 -3.39 1.12 -0.24
C VAL A 120 -3.37 -0.30 0.30
N LYS A 121 -2.40 -0.63 1.17
CA LYS A 121 -2.28 -1.98 1.73
C LYS A 121 -3.50 -2.36 2.58
N VAL A 122 -4.11 -1.39 3.28
CA VAL A 122 -5.34 -1.61 4.06
C VAL A 122 -6.51 -1.92 3.13
N TRP A 123 -6.67 -1.18 2.03
CA TRP A 123 -7.68 -1.46 1.03
C TRP A 123 -7.53 -2.84 0.40
N MET A 124 -6.29 -3.22 0.07
CA MET A 124 -5.99 -4.55 -0.49
C MET A 124 -6.27 -5.68 0.51
N SER A 125 -5.96 -5.48 1.81
CA SER A 125 -6.27 -6.47 2.84
C SER A 125 -7.78 -6.62 3.04
N PHE A 126 -8.53 -5.52 2.99
CA PHE A 126 -9.98 -5.54 3.08
C PHE A 126 -10.62 -6.29 1.90
N ALA A 127 -10.17 -6.03 0.67
CA ALA A 127 -10.66 -6.76 -0.51
C ALA A 127 -10.36 -8.27 -0.44
N LYS A 128 -9.17 -8.64 0.04
CA LYS A 128 -8.80 -10.05 0.26
C LYS A 128 -9.66 -10.71 1.34
N PHE A 129 -9.96 -9.99 2.40
CA PHE A 129 -10.85 -10.47 3.46
C PHE A 129 -12.26 -10.76 2.92
N GLU A 130 -12.88 -9.81 2.19
CA GLU A 130 -14.22 -10.01 1.60
C GLU A 130 -14.26 -11.22 0.67
N LEU A 131 -13.17 -11.47 -0.08
CA LEU A 131 -13.06 -12.63 -0.93
C LEU A 131 -12.92 -13.94 -0.12
N ALA A 132 -12.18 -13.91 0.99
CA ALA A 132 -11.93 -15.09 1.83
C ALA A 132 -13.19 -15.54 2.60
N VAL A 133 -14.01 -14.59 3.07
CA VAL A 133 -15.25 -14.88 3.82
C VAL A 133 -16.21 -15.76 3.04
N ALA A 134 -16.35 -15.56 1.74
CA ALA A 134 -17.25 -16.35 0.94
C ALA A 134 -16.64 -17.67 0.40
N GLY A 135 -15.31 -17.79 0.44
CA GLY A 135 -14.66 -19.07 0.11
C GLY A 135 -15.05 -20.22 1.05
N SER A 136 -15.63 -19.90 2.22
CA SER A 136 -16.12 -20.86 3.20
C SER A 136 -17.56 -21.34 2.95
N GLN A 137 -18.34 -20.64 2.12
CA GLN A 137 -19.73 -21.01 1.80
C GLN A 137 -19.94 -20.99 0.28
N HIS A 138 -20.06 -22.17 -0.31
CA HIS A 138 -20.12 -22.39 -1.76
C HIS A 138 -21.24 -21.64 -2.52
N GLU A 139 -22.27 -21.16 -1.82
CA GLU A 139 -23.43 -20.50 -2.46
C GLU A 139 -23.24 -18.99 -2.67
N ASP A 140 -22.23 -18.35 -2.04
CA ASP A 140 -22.04 -16.90 -2.04
C ASP A 140 -20.76 -16.42 -2.76
N ALA A 141 -20.11 -17.26 -3.56
CA ALA A 141 -18.85 -16.90 -4.23
C ALA A 141 -19.00 -15.65 -5.13
N ASP A 142 -20.11 -15.54 -5.86
CA ASP A 142 -20.38 -14.37 -6.73
C ASP A 142 -20.61 -13.11 -5.90
N LEU A 143 -21.23 -13.24 -4.73
CA LEU A 143 -21.48 -12.12 -3.82
C LEU A 143 -20.17 -11.60 -3.24
N ALA A 144 -19.25 -12.48 -2.89
CA ALA A 144 -17.93 -12.09 -2.39
C ALA A 144 -17.07 -11.42 -3.45
N VAL A 145 -17.08 -11.95 -4.64
CA VAL A 145 -16.41 -11.32 -5.78
C VAL A 145 -16.98 -9.92 -6.01
N ALA A 146 -18.29 -9.75 -5.91
CA ALA A 146 -18.95 -8.45 -6.02
C ALA A 146 -18.56 -7.51 -4.86
N ALA A 147 -18.51 -8.01 -3.62
CA ALA A 147 -18.10 -7.25 -2.44
C ALA A 147 -16.62 -6.80 -2.55
N ALA A 148 -15.71 -7.71 -2.88
CA ALA A 148 -14.30 -7.38 -3.08
C ALA A 148 -14.12 -6.35 -4.21
N ARG A 149 -14.84 -6.50 -5.33
CA ARG A 149 -14.85 -5.53 -6.43
C ARG A 149 -15.33 -4.15 -5.98
N ALA A 150 -16.38 -4.09 -5.16
CA ALA A 150 -16.88 -2.82 -4.60
C ALA A 150 -15.84 -2.13 -3.72
N VAL A 151 -15.04 -2.90 -2.95
CA VAL A 151 -13.92 -2.37 -2.16
C VAL A 151 -12.85 -1.76 -3.08
N TYR A 152 -12.42 -2.45 -4.15
CA TYR A 152 -11.46 -1.90 -5.12
C TYR A 152 -11.97 -0.62 -5.79
N GLN A 153 -13.25 -0.58 -6.18
CA GLN A 153 -13.86 0.61 -6.77
C GLN A 153 -13.90 1.79 -5.79
N ARG A 154 -14.20 1.53 -4.51
CA ARG A 154 -14.20 2.54 -3.44
C ARG A 154 -12.80 3.07 -3.18
N ALA A 155 -11.81 2.19 -3.13
CA ALA A 155 -10.39 2.52 -2.99
C ALA A 155 -9.89 3.42 -4.13
N ASN A 156 -10.15 3.06 -5.38
CA ASN A 156 -9.75 3.86 -6.53
C ASN A 156 -10.39 5.26 -6.52
N ARG A 157 -11.66 5.36 -6.11
CA ARG A 157 -12.34 6.67 -5.96
C ARG A 157 -11.72 7.51 -4.85
N SER A 158 -11.40 6.91 -3.70
CA SER A 158 -10.76 7.58 -2.56
C SER A 158 -9.38 8.12 -2.92
N LEU A 159 -8.51 7.29 -3.52
CA LEU A 159 -7.17 7.71 -3.94
C LEU A 159 -7.20 8.77 -5.04
N ARG A 160 -8.17 8.69 -5.95
CA ARG A 160 -8.36 9.71 -6.98
C ARG A 160 -8.74 11.06 -6.37
N SER A 161 -9.66 11.08 -5.40
CA SER A 161 -10.07 12.32 -4.72
C SER A 161 -8.95 12.92 -3.88
N ALA A 162 -8.15 12.09 -3.21
CA ALA A 162 -6.97 12.53 -2.44
C ALA A 162 -5.92 13.19 -3.33
N GLY A 163 -5.68 12.64 -4.53
CA GLY A 163 -4.77 13.22 -5.51
C GLY A 163 -5.21 14.58 -6.06
N GLN A 164 -6.51 14.87 -6.07
CA GLN A 164 -7.06 16.16 -6.53
C GLN A 164 -7.05 17.23 -5.44
N SER A 165 -7.11 16.84 -4.16
CA SER A 165 -7.17 17.79 -3.03
C SER A 165 -5.82 18.42 -2.68
N GLY A 166 -4.70 17.96 -3.26
CA GLY A 166 -3.36 18.49 -3.00
C GLY A 166 -2.80 18.24 -1.60
N ALA A 167 -3.48 17.42 -0.80
CA ALA A 167 -3.13 17.15 0.60
C ALA A 167 -2.03 16.08 0.76
N ALA A 168 -1.76 15.29 -0.28
CA ALA A 168 -0.74 14.25 -0.29
C ALA A 168 0.35 14.56 -1.33
N ASP A 169 1.53 14.00 -1.15
CA ASP A 169 2.56 14.01 -2.19
C ASP A 169 1.99 13.34 -3.45
N LEU A 170 1.86 14.11 -4.52
CA LEU A 170 1.19 13.71 -5.75
C LEU A 170 1.85 12.48 -6.40
N THR A 171 3.17 12.34 -6.23
CA THR A 171 3.95 11.21 -6.77
C THR A 171 3.63 9.92 -6.03
N THR A 172 3.68 9.94 -4.70
CA THR A 172 3.35 8.81 -3.84
C THR A 172 1.91 8.33 -4.04
N ASN A 173 0.95 9.26 -4.12
CA ASN A 173 -0.45 8.92 -4.37
C ASN A 173 -0.66 8.22 -5.73
N LYS A 174 0.07 8.66 -6.78
CA LYS A 174 0.01 8.02 -8.10
C LYS A 174 0.63 6.61 -8.10
N GLU A 175 1.70 6.41 -7.37
CA GLU A 175 2.31 5.09 -7.18
C GLU A 175 1.38 4.15 -6.42
N GLU A 176 0.81 4.59 -5.31
CA GLU A 176 -0.15 3.82 -4.53
C GLU A 176 -1.38 3.44 -5.35
N ARG A 177 -1.88 4.37 -6.16
CA ARG A 177 -3.01 4.10 -7.06
C ARG A 177 -2.64 3.12 -8.16
N SER A 178 -1.41 3.17 -8.70
CA SER A 178 -0.91 2.17 -9.66
C SER A 178 -0.88 0.78 -9.04
N MET A 179 -0.33 0.65 -7.82
CA MET A 179 -0.31 -0.62 -7.07
C MET A 179 -1.72 -1.17 -6.83
N LEU A 180 -2.69 -0.30 -6.50
CA LEU A 180 -4.09 -0.70 -6.33
C LEU A 180 -4.67 -1.28 -7.62
N LEU A 181 -4.45 -0.60 -8.76
CA LEU A 181 -4.97 -1.02 -10.06
C LEU A 181 -4.33 -2.32 -10.54
N GLU A 182 -3.03 -2.53 -10.29
CA GLU A 182 -2.33 -3.79 -10.56
C GLU A 182 -2.93 -4.95 -9.76
N ALA A 183 -3.17 -4.74 -8.45
CA ALA A 183 -3.81 -5.74 -7.61
C ALA A 183 -5.26 -6.02 -8.05
N TRP A 184 -6.00 -4.98 -8.44
CA TRP A 184 -7.35 -5.13 -8.96
C TRP A 184 -7.36 -5.84 -10.32
N GLN A 185 -6.41 -5.54 -11.20
CA GLN A 185 -6.25 -6.26 -12.46
C GLN A 185 -6.00 -7.76 -12.22
N ALA A 186 -5.09 -8.10 -11.31
CA ALA A 186 -4.83 -9.51 -10.95
C ALA A 186 -6.10 -10.20 -10.41
N PHE A 187 -6.88 -9.50 -9.58
CA PHE A 187 -8.16 -10.01 -9.08
C PHE A 187 -9.17 -10.25 -10.22
N GLU A 188 -9.36 -9.29 -11.15
CA GLU A 188 -10.29 -9.45 -12.26
C GLU A 188 -9.81 -10.50 -13.29
N MET A 189 -8.51 -10.72 -13.42
CA MET A 189 -7.99 -11.82 -14.24
C MET A 189 -8.37 -13.19 -13.69
N GLN A 190 -8.47 -13.31 -12.38
CA GLN A 190 -8.80 -14.58 -11.71
C GLN A 190 -10.31 -14.81 -11.60
N TYR A 191 -11.08 -13.77 -11.24
CA TYR A 191 -12.50 -13.89 -10.89
C TYR A 191 -13.44 -13.10 -11.81
N GLY A 192 -12.92 -12.22 -12.67
CA GLY A 192 -13.71 -11.33 -13.50
C GLY A 192 -14.08 -11.87 -14.86
N ASP A 193 -15.06 -11.23 -15.48
CA ASP A 193 -15.46 -11.40 -16.86
C ASP A 193 -14.65 -10.48 -17.80
N ASP A 194 -14.77 -10.67 -19.12
CA ASP A 194 -14.01 -9.91 -20.12
C ASP A 194 -14.33 -8.40 -20.06
N LYS A 195 -15.54 -8.03 -19.65
CA LYS A 195 -15.94 -6.62 -19.51
C LYS A 195 -15.26 -5.95 -18.32
N SER A 196 -15.22 -6.63 -17.17
CA SER A 196 -14.58 -6.11 -15.96
C SER A 196 -13.06 -6.01 -16.14
N ARG A 197 -12.44 -7.02 -16.78
CA ARG A 197 -11.02 -6.99 -17.15
C ARG A 197 -10.68 -5.81 -18.05
N ALA A 198 -11.44 -5.62 -19.13
CA ALA A 198 -11.25 -4.50 -20.05
C ALA A 198 -11.43 -3.15 -19.34
N ALA A 199 -12.40 -3.03 -18.43
CA ALA A 199 -12.62 -1.81 -17.67
C ALA A 199 -11.42 -1.42 -16.80
N VAL A 200 -10.79 -2.39 -16.12
CA VAL A 200 -9.60 -2.14 -15.29
C VAL A 200 -8.39 -1.80 -16.14
N ILE A 201 -8.16 -2.54 -17.25
CA ILE A 201 -7.06 -2.26 -18.18
C ILE A 201 -7.15 -0.83 -18.73
N ASN A 202 -8.35 -0.36 -19.06
CA ASN A 202 -8.56 1.01 -19.55
C ASN A 202 -8.29 2.10 -18.48
N MET A 203 -8.25 1.75 -17.19
CA MET A 203 -7.91 2.67 -16.11
C MET A 203 -6.41 2.65 -15.75
N MET A 204 -5.64 1.69 -16.29
CA MET A 204 -4.21 1.56 -15.97
C MET A 204 -3.43 2.79 -16.43
N PRO A 205 -2.49 3.30 -15.60
CA PRO A 205 -1.65 4.41 -15.96
C PRO A 205 -0.56 3.98 -16.95
N LYS A 206 -0.12 4.93 -17.79
CA LYS A 206 1.10 4.80 -18.56
C LYS A 206 2.28 5.20 -17.69
N ARG A 207 3.28 4.33 -17.59
CA ARG A 207 4.54 4.61 -16.90
C ARG A 207 5.49 5.34 -17.83
N VAL A 208 5.89 6.56 -17.48
CA VAL A 208 6.78 7.42 -18.28
C VAL A 208 8.00 7.79 -17.45
N LEU A 209 9.19 7.62 -18.02
CA LEU A 209 10.43 8.08 -17.40
C LEU A 209 10.56 9.59 -17.62
N GLN A 210 10.68 10.33 -16.53
CA GLN A 210 10.88 11.79 -16.55
C GLN A 210 12.18 12.15 -15.83
N ARG A 211 12.77 13.31 -16.23
CA ARG A 211 13.98 13.84 -15.61
C ARG A 211 13.64 15.14 -14.90
N ARG A 212 14.12 15.30 -13.68
CA ARG A 212 14.06 16.57 -12.94
C ARG A 212 15.45 17.01 -12.53
N ARG A 213 15.68 18.33 -12.45
CA ARG A 213 16.91 18.88 -11.88
C ARG A 213 16.85 18.77 -10.38
N ILE A 214 17.94 18.30 -9.78
CA ILE A 214 18.13 18.31 -8.34
C ILE A 214 18.89 19.60 -8.02
N GLN A 215 18.30 20.42 -7.15
CA GLN A 215 18.98 21.56 -6.54
C GLN A 215 19.40 21.18 -5.12
N THR A 216 20.67 21.38 -4.79
CA THR A 216 21.14 21.24 -3.40
C THR A 216 20.61 22.39 -2.55
N GLU A 217 20.64 22.25 -1.23
CA GLU A 217 20.22 23.28 -0.28
C GLU A 217 20.97 24.63 -0.50
N ASP A 218 22.18 24.57 -1.04
CA ASP A 218 23.00 25.73 -1.40
C ASP A 218 22.63 26.36 -2.76
N GLY A 219 21.60 25.87 -3.45
CA GLY A 219 21.15 26.34 -4.76
C GLY A 219 22.04 25.95 -5.93
N SER A 220 23.05 25.09 -5.73
CA SER A 220 23.90 24.56 -6.78
C SER A 220 23.19 23.39 -7.52
N ASP A 221 23.48 23.25 -8.82
CA ASP A 221 22.91 22.19 -9.65
C ASP A 221 23.62 20.85 -9.32
N ALA A 222 22.88 19.92 -8.71
CA ALA A 222 23.37 18.56 -8.40
C ALA A 222 23.18 17.57 -9.54
N GLY A 223 22.69 18.03 -10.70
CA GLY A 223 22.46 17.18 -11.87
C GLY A 223 21.00 16.79 -12.10
N TRP A 224 20.81 15.75 -12.88
CA TRP A 224 19.49 15.26 -13.26
C TRP A 224 19.17 13.96 -12.54
N GLU A 225 17.95 13.87 -11.99
CA GLU A 225 17.37 12.66 -11.44
C GLU A 225 16.34 12.11 -12.42
N GLU A 226 16.43 10.83 -12.71
CA GLU A 226 15.41 10.11 -13.48
C GLU A 226 14.41 9.48 -12.52
N TYR A 227 13.12 9.74 -12.72
CA TYR A 227 12.05 9.16 -11.93
C TYR A 227 10.90 8.70 -12.81
N PHE A 228 10.17 7.69 -12.35
CA PHE A 228 8.99 7.24 -13.04
C PHE A 228 7.77 8.08 -12.65
N ASN A 229 7.07 8.60 -13.63
CA ASN A 229 5.79 9.26 -13.45
C ASN A 229 4.68 8.39 -14.05
N TYR A 230 3.54 8.37 -13.37
CA TYR A 230 2.35 7.65 -13.81
C TYR A 230 1.34 8.64 -14.39
N ILE A 231 0.95 8.43 -15.65
CA ILE A 231 -0.02 9.27 -16.36
C ILE A 231 -1.30 8.45 -16.51
N PHE A 232 -2.34 8.87 -15.82
CA PHE A 232 -3.65 8.23 -15.90
C PHE A 232 -4.43 8.74 -17.13
N PRO A 233 -5.28 7.91 -17.77
CA PRO A 233 -6.07 8.31 -18.94
C PRO A 233 -6.95 9.53 -18.69
N GLU A 234 -7.46 9.68 -17.48
CA GLU A 234 -8.27 10.83 -17.05
C GLU A 234 -7.47 12.13 -16.93
N ASP A 235 -6.17 12.04 -16.56
CA ASP A 235 -5.27 13.20 -16.50
C ASP A 235 -4.99 13.72 -17.91
N GLU A 236 -4.88 12.82 -18.90
CA GLU A 236 -4.73 13.19 -20.32
C GLU A 236 -6.00 13.87 -20.85
N ALA A 237 -7.19 13.36 -20.46
CA ALA A 237 -8.46 13.91 -20.89
C ALA A 237 -8.74 15.31 -20.29
N SER A 238 -8.22 15.60 -19.09
CA SER A 238 -8.46 16.84 -18.37
C SER A 238 -7.51 17.99 -18.73
N LYS A 239 -6.44 17.74 -19.53
CA LYS A 239 -5.49 18.78 -19.94
C LYS A 239 -6.09 19.66 -21.04
N PRO A 240 -6.65 20.84 -20.74
CA PRO A 240 -7.32 21.69 -21.73
C PRO A 240 -6.36 22.21 -22.81
N ASN A 241 -5.08 22.36 -22.48
CA ASN A 241 -4.06 22.85 -23.40
C ASN A 241 -3.76 21.88 -24.56
N LEU A 242 -3.88 20.56 -24.34
CA LEU A 242 -3.66 19.58 -25.41
C LEU A 242 -4.80 19.59 -26.44
N LYS A 243 -6.05 19.81 -25.99
CA LYS A 243 -7.19 19.98 -26.92
C LYS A 243 -7.04 21.25 -27.75
N LEU A 244 -6.63 22.37 -27.12
CA LEU A 244 -6.36 23.63 -27.82
C LEU A 244 -5.19 23.48 -28.82
N LEU A 245 -4.12 22.78 -28.45
CA LEU A 245 -2.98 22.51 -29.33
C LEU A 245 -3.37 21.58 -30.49
N ALA A 246 -4.19 20.58 -30.26
CA ALA A 246 -4.72 19.70 -31.30
C ALA A 246 -5.64 20.47 -32.26
N MET A 247 -6.50 21.34 -31.73
CA MET A 247 -7.35 22.24 -32.55
C MET A 247 -6.49 23.24 -33.34
N ALA A 248 -5.46 23.82 -32.73
CA ALA A 248 -4.54 24.73 -33.41
C ALA A 248 -3.73 24.02 -34.52
N LYS A 249 -3.27 22.77 -34.29
CA LYS A 249 -2.64 21.94 -35.34
C LYS A 249 -3.61 21.58 -36.45
N ALA A 250 -4.87 21.24 -36.14
CA ALA A 250 -5.91 20.97 -37.12
C ALA A 250 -6.23 22.23 -37.94
N TRP A 251 -6.30 23.41 -37.31
CA TRP A 251 -6.47 24.68 -37.99
C TRP A 251 -5.30 25.04 -38.90
N LYS A 252 -4.06 24.81 -38.46
CA LYS A 252 -2.87 25.04 -39.30
C LYS A 252 -2.88 24.14 -40.53
N LYS A 253 -3.20 22.85 -40.35
CA LYS A 253 -3.31 21.88 -41.44
C LYS A 253 -4.47 22.19 -42.39
N GLY A 254 -5.57 22.74 -41.91
CA GLY A 254 -6.69 23.20 -42.73
C GLY A 254 -6.36 24.49 -43.56
N LYS A 255 -5.46 25.34 -43.02
CA LYS A 255 -5.03 26.56 -43.71
C LYS A 255 -4.05 26.27 -44.84
N ASP A 256 -3.16 25.29 -44.67
CA ASP A 256 -2.20 24.86 -45.68
C ASP A 256 -2.87 24.17 -46.89
N VAL A 257 -4.11 23.68 -46.74
CA VAL A 257 -4.91 23.09 -47.82
C VAL A 257 -5.64 24.16 -48.66
N ILE A 258 -5.91 25.35 -48.07
CA ILE A 258 -6.66 26.44 -48.76
C ILE A 258 -5.73 27.42 -49.49
N THR A 259 -4.41 27.45 -49.18
CA THR A 259 -3.44 28.36 -49.78
C THR A 259 -2.67 27.76 -50.97
N GLY A 260 -3.13 26.63 -51.54
CA GLY A 260 -2.54 25.97 -52.71
C GLY A 260 -2.92 26.53 -54.08
N GLU A 261 -3.68 27.63 -54.21
CA GLU A 261 -3.90 28.34 -55.50
C GLU A 261 -4.21 29.80 -55.26
N THR A 262 -3.34 30.67 -55.56
CA THR A 262 -3.31 31.91 -56.33
C THR A 262 -2.32 32.90 -55.77
N GLY A 263 -1.54 33.44 -56.71
CA GLY A 263 -0.37 34.25 -56.46
C GLY A 263 -0.64 35.72 -56.13
N THR A 264 0.49 36.33 -55.76
CA THR A 264 0.88 37.76 -55.82
C THR A 264 -0.01 38.82 -55.16
N SER A 265 0.52 39.42 -54.10
CA SER A 265 0.92 40.84 -54.08
C SER A 265 1.42 41.29 -52.70
N GLN A 266 2.50 42.06 -52.74
CA GLN A 266 3.19 42.73 -51.64
C GLN A 266 2.29 43.72 -50.89
N SER A 267 2.44 43.81 -49.56
CA SER A 267 2.54 45.09 -48.87
C SER A 267 3.13 44.92 -47.47
N ASP A 268 4.16 45.72 -47.24
CA ASP A 268 4.84 45.96 -45.96
C ASP A 268 3.90 46.35 -44.84
N SER A 269 4.04 45.72 -43.65
CA SER A 269 3.93 46.39 -42.36
C SER A 269 4.44 45.48 -41.24
N ALA A 270 5.36 46.00 -40.46
CA ALA A 270 6.08 45.37 -39.38
C ALA A 270 5.13 44.94 -38.21
N PRO A 271 5.40 43.79 -37.58
CA PRO A 271 4.64 43.40 -36.37
C PRO A 271 5.27 43.96 -35.10
N PRO A 272 4.47 44.19 -34.03
CA PRO A 272 5.00 44.60 -32.74
C PRO A 272 5.70 43.46 -32.00
N GLN A 273 6.81 43.80 -31.39
CA GLN A 273 7.60 42.90 -30.52
C GLN A 273 6.80 42.40 -29.35
N VAL A 274 6.60 41.09 -29.26
CA VAL A 274 6.09 40.43 -28.09
C VAL A 274 7.27 39.72 -27.42
N ALA A 275 7.42 39.98 -26.13
CA ALA A 275 8.48 39.46 -25.28
C ALA A 275 8.52 37.93 -25.34
N GLN A 276 9.72 37.40 -25.55
CA GLN A 276 10.04 35.98 -25.45
C GLN A 276 9.92 35.53 -23.99
N VAL A 277 8.94 34.70 -23.72
CA VAL A 277 8.93 33.84 -22.55
C VAL A 277 9.54 32.52 -22.99
N GLU A 278 10.73 32.25 -22.52
CA GLU A 278 11.41 30.97 -22.73
C GLU A 278 10.56 29.84 -22.13
N ALA A 279 9.98 29.02 -22.99
CA ALA A 279 9.34 27.76 -22.61
C ALA A 279 10.40 26.67 -22.66
N ASP A 280 10.84 26.20 -21.49
CA ASP A 280 11.64 24.98 -21.35
C ASP A 280 10.92 23.81 -22.02
N GLN A 281 11.47 23.34 -23.11
CA GLN A 281 11.00 22.15 -23.83
C GLN A 281 11.50 20.92 -23.08
N ALA A 282 10.60 20.25 -22.34
CA ALA A 282 10.83 18.87 -21.94
C ALA A 282 10.72 17.97 -23.17
N GLU A 283 11.85 17.45 -23.65
CA GLU A 283 11.87 16.39 -24.67
C GLU A 283 11.25 15.11 -24.10
N VAL A 284 10.09 14.76 -24.64
CA VAL A 284 9.43 13.47 -24.37
C VAL A 284 10.05 12.43 -25.30
N GLY A 285 11.03 11.69 -24.81
CA GLY A 285 11.55 10.50 -25.48
C GLY A 285 10.53 9.36 -25.36
N GLN A 286 9.90 9.02 -26.46
CA GLN A 286 9.07 7.85 -26.61
C GLN A 286 9.99 6.65 -26.79
N VAL A 287 10.05 5.74 -25.81
CA VAL A 287 10.77 4.48 -25.93
C VAL A 287 9.77 3.43 -26.38
N ASP A 288 9.88 3.02 -27.64
CA ASP A 288 9.16 1.86 -28.17
C ASP A 288 9.57 0.61 -27.40
N GLY A 289 8.55 -0.16 -26.99
CA GLY A 289 8.74 -1.36 -26.20
C GLY A 289 9.39 -2.47 -27.02
N ASP A 290 10.68 -2.66 -26.83
CA ASP A 290 11.36 -3.88 -27.23
C ASP A 290 11.11 -5.00 -26.22
N GLN A 291 10.66 -6.11 -26.78
CA GLN A 291 10.40 -7.37 -26.10
C GLN A 291 11.68 -7.83 -25.37
N ALA A 292 11.65 -7.79 -24.05
CA ALA A 292 12.65 -8.46 -23.24
C ALA A 292 12.46 -9.97 -23.37
N ASN A 293 13.29 -10.56 -24.22
CA ASN A 293 13.51 -11.98 -24.34
C ASN A 293 14.04 -12.53 -22.99
N ALA A 294 13.19 -13.19 -22.24
CA ALA A 294 13.56 -13.87 -21.02
C ALA A 294 14.49 -15.04 -21.36
N ARG A 295 15.80 -14.85 -21.18
CA ARG A 295 16.74 -15.95 -21.07
C ARG A 295 16.47 -16.68 -19.74
N GLN A 296 15.86 -17.85 -19.86
CA GLN A 296 15.91 -18.89 -18.86
C GLN A 296 17.38 -19.32 -18.70
N THR A 297 17.96 -19.00 -17.57
CA THR A 297 19.16 -19.70 -17.09
C THR A 297 18.67 -20.95 -16.37
N GLU A 298 18.80 -22.06 -17.05
CA GLU A 298 18.76 -23.39 -16.45
C GLU A 298 19.92 -23.47 -15.44
N VAL A 299 19.57 -23.67 -14.19
CA VAL A 299 20.52 -24.06 -13.14
C VAL A 299 20.47 -25.57 -13.09
N ASP A 300 21.54 -26.21 -13.55
CA ASP A 300 21.83 -27.63 -13.37
C ASP A 300 21.98 -27.90 -11.88
N ASP A 301 21.00 -28.54 -11.28
CA ASP A 301 21.15 -29.24 -10.00
C ASP A 301 21.74 -30.63 -10.27
N GLN A 302 23.05 -30.75 -10.04
CA GLN A 302 23.72 -32.05 -9.94
C GLN A 302 23.34 -32.75 -8.63
N ASP A 303 22.65 -33.86 -8.80
CA ASP A 303 22.48 -34.96 -7.86
C ASP A 303 23.84 -35.43 -7.32
N ASP A 304 24.11 -35.20 -6.07
CA ASP A 304 25.06 -36.06 -5.30
C ASP A 304 24.26 -37.02 -4.42
N ARG A 305 24.14 -38.23 -4.96
CA ARG A 305 23.76 -39.41 -4.22
C ARG A 305 24.99 -39.85 -3.41
N ASP A 306 24.87 -39.82 -2.10
CA ASP A 306 25.71 -40.68 -1.24
C ASP A 306 24.82 -41.68 -0.51
N ASP A 307 25.05 -42.88 -0.95
CA ASP A 307 24.66 -44.17 -0.46
C ASP A 307 25.33 -44.42 0.92
N SER A 308 24.55 -44.75 1.94
CA SER A 308 25.03 -45.55 3.07
C SER A 308 23.90 -46.33 3.71
N SER A 309 23.78 -47.54 3.25
CA SER A 309 23.18 -48.69 3.91
C SER A 309 23.73 -48.89 5.34
N GLU A 310 22.84 -49.29 6.26
CA GLU A 310 22.98 -50.47 7.16
C GLU A 310 21.78 -50.54 8.10
N SER A 311 20.92 -51.45 7.85
CA SER A 311 20.54 -52.69 8.58
C SER A 311 20.80 -52.67 10.09
N THR A 312 19.77 -52.88 10.88
CA THR A 312 19.65 -54.04 11.79
C THR A 312 18.23 -54.11 12.38
N SER A 313 17.69 -55.28 12.20
CA SER A 313 16.55 -55.93 12.83
C SER A 313 16.71 -56.14 14.34
N SER A 314 15.57 -56.21 15.03
CA SER A 314 15.16 -57.23 16.01
C SER A 314 13.92 -56.75 16.76
N ASP A 315 12.77 -57.35 16.54
CA ASP A 315 12.07 -58.43 17.25
C ASP A 315 12.17 -58.34 18.79
N SER A 316 11.03 -58.29 19.39
CA SER A 316 10.48 -59.11 20.51
C SER A 316 9.34 -58.40 21.19
N ASP A 317 8.10 -58.83 21.05
CA ASP A 317 7.25 -59.68 21.84
C ASP A 317 7.07 -59.31 23.33
N GLU A 318 5.77 -59.30 23.71
CA GLU A 318 5.11 -59.71 24.97
C GLU A 318 5.42 -58.95 26.27
N ASP A 319 4.49 -58.32 26.87
CA ASP A 319 3.40 -58.70 27.80
C ASP A 319 2.50 -57.50 28.14
#